data_560aa897f02f4795a3b5de62c75112a3
#
_entry.id   560aa897f02f4795a3b5de62c75112a3
#
_cell.length_a   1.000
_cell.length_b   1.000
_cell.length_c   1.000
_cell.angle_alpha   90.00
_cell.angle_beta   90.00
_cell.angle_gamma   90.00
#
_symmetry.space_group_name_H-M   'P 1'
#
loop_
_entity.id
_entity.type
_entity.pdbx_description
1 polymer ?
#
loop_
_entity_poly.entity_id
_entity_poly.type
_entity_poly.pdbx_seq_one_letter_code
_entity_poly.pdbx_strand_id
1 'polypeptide(L)'
;MKPRLMLVNNYSMENAYDLWKKGTSGSHHVWGKVELERRGSVAVSIFTHEKYPILNKLGNFIGVKHLDQQVRLLAHAADYDILYAPYSLSNTKFLILLKFLGLYRKPILITVHQPFLGMNSPYSLVRWVTKKILLRYDGILFLSEKLMENTLRTLKISDPENLKKIDAAQWGPDTEFYGKINNHEQPQTGYFISAGHTARDYETLIEAFRKLDYPLKIFCTPKSLPNTADIPPNVSINSEFIPYFELLNYYKDSRAILIPLKYPERLEGCQGMTSLQDVVALGKPTIITKNPSINLDAEKEGFGITVDKGDVDGWVAAVNILAKDTEISQKMGKQALRVYGEKFNSELFADKLEKAVMRICDTYKIGWK
;
A
#
# COMPACT_ATOMS: atom_id res chain seq x y z
N MET A 1 30.71 -4.39 8.10
CA MET A 1 29.60 -4.90 8.98
C MET A 1 28.29 -4.63 8.25
N LYS A 2 27.28 -5.56 8.28
CA LYS A 2 25.99 -5.33 7.64
C LYS A 2 25.28 -4.15 8.30
N PRO A 3 24.65 -3.22 7.53
CA PRO A 3 23.84 -2.15 8.10
C PRO A 3 22.63 -2.74 8.85
N ARG A 4 22.31 -2.14 10.01
CA ARG A 4 21.19 -2.55 10.87
C ARG A 4 20.00 -1.62 10.62
N LEU A 5 18.95 -2.16 10.03
CA LEU A 5 17.72 -1.45 9.72
C LEU A 5 16.67 -1.74 10.80
N MET A 6 16.16 -0.71 11.47
CA MET A 6 15.07 -0.83 12.44
C MET A 6 13.74 -0.50 11.77
N LEU A 7 12.89 -1.49 11.62
CA LEU A 7 11.57 -1.35 11.00
C LEU A 7 10.51 -1.00 12.04
N VAL A 8 9.78 0.09 11.81
CA VAL A 8 8.65 0.55 12.62
C VAL A 8 7.41 0.79 11.77
N ASN A 9 6.22 0.58 12.34
CA ASN A 9 4.98 0.80 11.61
C ASN A 9 3.84 1.27 12.53
N ASN A 10 2.72 1.70 11.95
CA ASN A 10 1.51 2.10 12.66
C ASN A 10 0.61 0.90 13.07
N TYR A 11 1.05 -0.30 12.81
CA TYR A 11 0.47 -1.57 13.27
C TYR A 11 1.58 -2.53 13.72
N SER A 12 1.21 -3.62 14.40
CA SER A 12 2.20 -4.60 14.87
C SER A 12 2.83 -5.36 13.70
N MET A 13 4.07 -5.03 13.42
CA MET A 13 4.90 -5.74 12.43
C MET A 13 5.31 -7.12 12.92
N GLU A 14 5.37 -7.33 14.22
CA GLU A 14 5.62 -8.64 14.86
C GLU A 14 4.51 -9.61 14.49
N ASN A 15 3.25 -9.19 14.63
CA ASN A 15 2.10 -10.01 14.24
C ASN A 15 2.09 -10.30 12.72
N ALA A 16 2.39 -9.29 11.88
CA ALA A 16 2.49 -9.50 10.45
C ALA A 16 3.59 -10.50 10.07
N TYR A 17 4.74 -10.42 10.74
CA TYR A 17 5.85 -11.35 10.54
C TYR A 17 5.53 -12.77 11.03
N ASP A 18 4.79 -12.91 12.14
CA ASP A 18 4.34 -14.21 12.63
C ASP A 18 3.30 -14.85 11.70
N LEU A 19 2.39 -14.06 11.11
CA LEU A 19 1.47 -14.57 10.08
C LEU A 19 2.20 -15.03 8.82
N TRP A 20 3.24 -14.29 8.40
CA TRP A 20 4.11 -14.72 7.30
C TRP A 20 4.82 -16.04 7.64
N LYS A 21 5.44 -16.18 8.82
CA LYS A 21 6.09 -17.43 9.25
C LYS A 21 5.14 -18.63 9.27
N LYS A 22 3.86 -18.40 9.59
CA LYS A 22 2.81 -19.42 9.55
C LYS A 22 2.31 -19.72 8.12
N GLY A 23 2.77 -18.99 7.11
CA GLY A 23 2.33 -19.15 5.73
C GLY A 23 0.89 -18.68 5.45
N THR A 24 0.32 -17.85 6.34
CA THR A 24 -1.06 -17.31 6.22
C THR A 24 -1.10 -15.89 5.70
N SER A 25 0.04 -15.26 5.45
CA SER A 25 0.18 -13.91 4.89
C SER A 25 1.47 -13.78 4.09
N GLY A 26 1.49 -12.92 3.08
CA GLY A 26 2.68 -12.67 2.27
C GLY A 26 3.69 -11.73 2.93
N SER A 27 4.97 -11.85 2.52
CA SER A 27 6.10 -11.04 3.00
C SER A 27 5.95 -9.54 2.74
N HIS A 28 5.15 -9.15 1.73
CA HIS A 28 4.92 -7.74 1.42
C HIS A 28 4.32 -6.96 2.60
N HIS A 29 3.58 -7.62 3.51
CA HIS A 29 3.07 -7.00 4.74
C HIS A 29 4.17 -6.70 5.78
N VAL A 30 5.38 -7.21 5.59
CA VAL A 30 6.57 -6.86 6.40
C VAL A 30 7.58 -5.99 5.63
N TRP A 31 7.12 -5.32 4.57
CA TRP A 31 7.78 -4.21 3.91
C TRP A 31 9.23 -4.46 3.47
N GLY A 32 9.49 -5.62 2.86
CA GLY A 32 10.79 -5.98 2.32
C GLY A 32 11.76 -6.60 3.33
N LYS A 33 11.34 -6.80 4.60
CA LYS A 33 12.19 -7.44 5.61
C LYS A 33 12.69 -8.82 5.17
N VAL A 34 11.78 -9.67 4.70
CA VAL A 34 12.08 -11.05 4.33
C VAL A 34 13.06 -11.10 3.16
N GLU A 35 12.80 -10.33 2.13
CA GLU A 35 13.62 -10.26 0.93
C GLU A 35 15.03 -9.76 1.25
N LEU A 36 15.16 -8.69 2.03
CA LEU A 36 16.47 -8.14 2.43
C LEU A 36 17.26 -9.11 3.30
N GLU A 37 16.63 -9.81 4.24
CA GLU A 37 17.30 -10.82 5.07
C GLU A 37 17.76 -12.01 4.25
N ARG A 38 16.95 -12.49 3.30
CA ARG A 38 17.31 -13.57 2.39
C ARG A 38 18.52 -13.22 1.52
N ARG A 39 18.60 -11.97 1.05
CA ARG A 39 19.75 -11.46 0.30
C ARG A 39 21.00 -11.32 1.18
N GLY A 40 20.80 -11.19 2.47
CA GLY A 40 21.89 -11.08 3.44
C GLY A 40 22.66 -9.77 3.41
N SER A 41 22.19 -8.74 2.73
CA SER A 41 22.83 -7.43 2.58
C SER A 41 22.57 -6.50 3.76
N VAL A 42 21.42 -6.63 4.41
CA VAL A 42 20.95 -5.77 5.51
C VAL A 42 20.42 -6.65 6.64
N ALA A 43 20.70 -6.28 7.89
CA ALA A 43 20.09 -6.89 9.06
C ALA A 43 18.84 -6.10 9.45
N VAL A 44 17.64 -6.68 9.35
CA VAL A 44 16.37 -6.00 9.59
C VAL A 44 15.73 -6.46 10.90
N SER A 45 15.63 -5.58 11.88
CA SER A 45 14.93 -5.82 13.15
C SER A 45 13.58 -5.12 13.16
N ILE A 46 12.57 -5.77 13.71
CA ILE A 46 11.24 -5.17 13.95
C ILE A 46 11.24 -4.55 15.34
N PHE A 47 10.81 -3.31 15.45
CA PHE A 47 10.64 -2.62 16.72
C PHE A 47 9.21 -2.79 17.25
N THR A 48 9.07 -3.20 18.50
CA THR A 48 7.78 -3.46 19.15
C THR A 48 6.83 -2.28 19.02
N HIS A 49 5.60 -2.54 18.53
CA HIS A 49 4.65 -1.52 18.15
C HIS A 49 4.23 -0.64 19.33
N GLU A 50 3.77 -1.22 20.42
CA GLU A 50 3.35 -0.50 21.62
C GLU A 50 3.81 -1.23 22.89
N LYS A 51 4.34 -0.50 23.84
CA LYS A 51 4.73 -1.00 25.16
C LYS A 51 4.09 -0.18 26.30
N TYR A 52 3.97 1.13 26.12
CA TYR A 52 3.47 2.06 27.12
C TYR A 52 2.26 2.86 26.59
N PRO A 53 1.03 2.35 26.71
CA PRO A 53 -0.18 2.98 26.16
C PRO A 53 -0.42 4.42 26.64
N ILE A 54 0.06 4.76 27.86
CA ILE A 54 -0.05 6.12 28.42
C ILE A 54 0.67 7.14 27.55
N LEU A 55 1.85 6.80 27.01
CA LEU A 55 2.59 7.68 26.10
C LEU A 55 1.83 7.91 24.80
N ASN A 56 1.13 6.91 24.29
CA ASN A 56 0.30 7.07 23.09
C ASN A 56 -0.94 7.94 23.38
N LYS A 57 -1.56 7.83 24.57
CA LYS A 57 -2.64 8.75 24.97
C LYS A 57 -2.16 10.20 25.03
N LEU A 58 -0.99 10.45 25.66
CA LEU A 58 -0.37 11.77 25.68
C LEU A 58 -0.03 12.25 24.27
N GLY A 59 0.58 11.38 23.47
CA GLY A 59 0.92 11.68 22.08
C GLY A 59 -0.29 12.09 21.24
N ASN A 60 -1.40 11.38 21.37
CA ASN A 60 -2.65 11.73 20.68
C ASN A 60 -3.17 13.11 21.09
N PHE A 61 -3.08 13.47 22.38
CA PHE A 61 -3.48 14.78 22.89
C PHE A 61 -2.66 15.92 22.24
N ILE A 62 -1.35 15.74 22.06
CA ILE A 62 -0.46 16.74 21.43
C ILE A 62 -0.33 16.55 19.90
N GLY A 63 -1.12 15.67 19.29
CA GLY A 63 -1.10 15.42 17.85
C GLY A 63 0.12 14.64 17.33
N VAL A 64 0.78 13.86 18.19
CA VAL A 64 1.91 12.97 17.87
C VAL A 64 1.50 11.52 18.07
N LYS A 65 1.04 10.87 17.01
CA LYS A 65 0.68 9.45 17.04
C LYS A 65 1.90 8.56 17.32
N HIS A 66 1.69 7.40 17.94
CA HIS A 66 2.75 6.44 18.27
C HIS A 66 3.94 7.05 19.03
N LEU A 67 3.67 7.97 19.96
CA LEU A 67 4.71 8.63 20.74
C LEU A 67 5.52 7.63 21.57
N ASP A 68 4.89 6.59 22.12
CA ASP A 68 5.56 5.50 22.82
C ASP A 68 6.70 4.89 21.99
N GLN A 69 6.40 4.51 20.75
CA GLN A 69 7.38 3.92 19.84
C GLN A 69 8.52 4.91 19.56
N GLN A 70 8.21 6.18 19.29
CA GLN A 70 9.19 7.20 18.96
C GLN A 70 10.13 7.53 20.13
N VAL A 71 9.61 7.57 21.36
CA VAL A 71 10.43 7.81 22.57
C VAL A 71 11.36 6.62 22.84
N ARG A 72 10.82 5.38 22.76
CA ARG A 72 11.64 4.17 22.94
C ARG A 72 12.76 4.04 21.90
N LEU A 73 12.54 4.48 20.66
CA LEU A 73 13.57 4.49 19.62
C LEU A 73 14.78 5.37 19.98
N LEU A 74 14.58 6.44 20.74
CA LEU A 74 15.71 7.26 21.24
C LEU A 74 16.57 6.47 22.21
N ALA A 75 15.95 5.75 23.16
CA ALA A 75 16.66 4.92 24.13
C ALA A 75 17.41 3.76 23.45
N HIS A 76 16.91 3.28 22.32
CA HIS A 76 17.49 2.18 21.54
C HIS A 76 18.33 2.64 20.34
N ALA A 77 18.75 3.91 20.29
CA ALA A 77 19.47 4.46 19.14
C ALA A 77 20.82 3.76 18.83
N ALA A 78 21.41 3.05 19.80
CA ALA A 78 22.61 2.24 19.59
C ALA A 78 22.36 0.90 18.86
N ASP A 79 21.11 0.42 18.84
CA ASP A 79 20.75 -0.91 18.33
C ASP A 79 20.57 -0.94 16.81
N TYR A 80 20.51 0.21 16.15
CA TYR A 80 20.31 0.32 14.70
C TYR A 80 21.15 1.44 14.08
N ASP A 81 21.32 1.38 12.78
CA ASP A 81 22.03 2.36 11.99
C ASP A 81 21.06 3.25 11.21
N ILE A 82 19.96 2.68 10.71
CA ILE A 82 18.94 3.36 9.92
C ILE A 82 17.56 3.02 10.49
N LEU A 83 16.70 4.03 10.64
CA LEU A 83 15.28 3.83 10.96
C LEU A 83 14.47 3.74 9.65
N TYR A 84 13.67 2.71 9.49
CA TYR A 84 12.75 2.54 8.35
C TYR A 84 11.30 2.59 8.81
N ALA A 85 10.54 3.57 8.31
CA ALA A 85 9.16 3.83 8.68
C ALA A 85 8.24 3.88 7.44
N PRO A 86 7.63 2.75 7.03
CA PRO A 86 6.75 2.70 5.85
C PRO A 86 5.54 3.64 5.91
N TYR A 87 5.08 4.04 7.09
CA TYR A 87 3.97 5.01 7.26
C TYR A 87 4.43 6.42 7.65
N SER A 88 5.67 6.76 7.27
CA SER A 88 6.25 8.12 7.34
C SER A 88 5.92 8.88 8.64
N LEU A 89 5.15 9.98 8.55
CA LEU A 89 4.92 10.89 9.67
C LEU A 89 4.18 10.28 10.85
N SER A 90 3.35 9.25 10.68
CA SER A 90 2.61 8.67 11.81
C SER A 90 3.55 8.12 12.89
N ASN A 91 4.72 7.61 12.47
CA ASN A 91 5.70 6.98 13.34
C ASN A 91 6.98 7.80 13.53
N THR A 92 7.10 8.99 12.94
CA THR A 92 8.36 9.74 12.91
C THR A 92 8.20 11.23 13.24
N LYS A 93 6.98 11.73 13.49
CA LYS A 93 6.72 13.17 13.67
C LYS A 93 7.56 13.79 14.79
N PHE A 94 7.68 13.12 15.93
CA PHE A 94 8.50 13.57 17.04
C PHE A 94 10.01 13.50 16.71
N LEU A 95 10.44 12.38 16.08
CA LEU A 95 11.84 12.22 15.68
C LEU A 95 12.28 13.25 14.64
N ILE A 96 11.41 13.61 13.70
CA ILE A 96 11.69 14.68 12.72
C ILE A 96 11.81 16.03 13.41
N LEU A 97 10.98 16.34 14.41
CA LEU A 97 11.14 17.55 15.22
C LEU A 97 12.50 17.57 15.92
N LEU A 98 12.90 16.48 16.58
CA LEU A 98 14.21 16.36 17.21
C LEU A 98 15.35 16.44 16.18
N LYS A 99 15.13 15.97 14.96
CA LYS A 99 16.12 16.08 13.87
C LYS A 99 16.28 17.53 13.39
N PHE A 100 15.23 18.35 13.42
CA PHE A 100 15.34 19.81 13.19
C PHE A 100 16.15 20.49 14.28
N LEU A 101 16.04 20.05 15.52
CA LEU A 101 16.77 20.59 16.67
C LEU A 101 18.22 20.03 16.80
N GLY A 102 18.64 19.13 15.89
CA GLY A 102 19.96 18.47 15.95
C GLY A 102 20.09 17.39 17.03
N LEU A 103 19.01 17.08 17.76
CA LEU A 103 18.99 16.12 18.87
C LEU A 103 18.85 14.66 18.41
N TYR A 104 18.34 14.41 17.22
CA TYR A 104 18.26 13.07 16.61
C TYR A 104 19.06 13.05 15.31
N ARG A 105 20.08 12.18 15.24
CA ARG A 105 21.06 12.16 14.13
C ARG A 105 20.97 10.91 13.25
N LYS A 106 20.21 9.88 13.65
CA LYS A 106 20.07 8.66 12.84
C LYS A 106 19.31 8.97 11.54
N PRO A 107 19.74 8.38 10.42
CA PRO A 107 19.01 8.49 9.17
C PRO A 107 17.65 7.82 9.25
N ILE A 108 16.65 8.42 8.57
CA ILE A 108 15.28 7.92 8.49
C ILE A 108 14.93 7.69 7.02
N LEU A 109 14.59 6.46 6.68
CA LEU A 109 14.01 6.05 5.41
C LEU A 109 12.50 5.90 5.56
N ILE A 110 11.73 6.44 4.61
CA ILE A 110 10.27 6.36 4.63
C ILE A 110 9.71 5.87 3.29
N THR A 111 8.47 5.35 3.31
CA THR A 111 7.65 5.24 2.12
C THR A 111 6.50 6.25 2.15
N VAL A 112 6.07 6.70 0.97
CA VAL A 112 4.97 7.65 0.79
C VAL A 112 3.94 7.04 -0.15
N HIS A 113 2.72 6.81 0.35
CA HIS A 113 1.61 6.18 -0.38
C HIS A 113 0.39 7.10 -0.54
N GLN A 114 0.45 8.29 0.05
CA GLN A 114 -0.60 9.31 -0.01
C GLN A 114 0.06 10.69 -0.15
N PRO A 115 -0.68 11.72 -0.58
CA PRO A 115 -0.18 13.09 -0.58
C PRO A 115 0.40 13.48 0.78
N PHE A 116 1.65 13.93 0.79
CA PHE A 116 2.40 14.17 2.01
C PHE A 116 1.90 15.43 2.73
N LEU A 117 1.43 15.29 3.97
CA LEU A 117 1.00 16.37 4.87
C LEU A 117 0.21 17.48 4.13
N GLY A 118 0.57 18.75 4.28
CA GLY A 118 -0.06 19.90 3.63
C GLY A 118 0.32 20.13 2.15
N MET A 119 0.75 19.12 1.41
CA MET A 119 1.20 19.23 0.01
C MET A 119 0.14 19.92 -0.88
N ASN A 120 -1.12 19.52 -0.72
CA ASN A 120 -2.24 20.06 -1.51
C ASN A 120 -2.88 21.32 -0.92
N SER A 121 -2.24 21.95 0.09
CA SER A 121 -2.72 23.21 0.67
C SER A 121 -2.70 24.34 -0.36
N PRO A 122 -3.71 25.21 -0.41
CA PRO A 122 -3.66 26.43 -1.23
C PRO A 122 -2.60 27.42 -0.74
N TYR A 123 -2.21 27.36 0.54
CA TYR A 123 -1.27 28.30 1.16
C TYR A 123 0.18 27.93 0.87
N SER A 124 0.94 28.87 0.30
CA SER A 124 2.35 28.67 -0.05
C SER A 124 3.23 28.39 1.17
N LEU A 125 2.94 29.02 2.31
CA LEU A 125 3.68 28.77 3.56
C LEU A 125 3.52 27.32 4.04
N VAL A 126 2.31 26.78 3.97
CA VAL A 126 2.05 25.38 4.35
C VAL A 126 2.83 24.43 3.44
N ARG A 127 2.79 24.66 2.12
CA ARG A 127 3.59 23.85 1.18
C ARG A 127 5.10 23.97 1.42
N TRP A 128 5.58 25.18 1.76
CA TRP A 128 6.99 25.39 2.11
C TRP A 128 7.39 24.60 3.37
N VAL A 129 6.58 24.65 4.43
CA VAL A 129 6.81 23.86 5.65
C VAL A 129 6.79 22.36 5.33
N THR A 130 5.80 21.91 4.54
CA THR A 130 5.68 20.52 4.08
C THR A 130 6.95 20.08 3.33
N LYS A 131 7.45 20.91 2.40
CA LYS A 131 8.70 20.65 1.69
C LYS A 131 9.87 20.50 2.66
N LYS A 132 10.02 21.39 3.64
CA LYS A 132 11.09 21.34 4.64
C LYS A 132 11.02 20.06 5.48
N ILE A 133 9.84 19.64 5.89
CA ILE A 133 9.63 18.38 6.63
C ILE A 133 9.98 17.18 5.76
N LEU A 134 9.47 17.10 4.53
CA LEU A 134 9.75 15.99 3.62
C LEU A 134 11.26 15.85 3.35
N LEU A 135 11.94 16.96 3.10
CA LEU A 135 13.37 16.97 2.81
C LEU A 135 14.25 16.73 4.05
N ARG A 136 13.67 16.57 5.24
CA ARG A 136 14.40 16.17 6.44
C ARG A 136 14.65 14.66 6.57
N TYR A 137 13.91 13.88 5.79
CA TYR A 137 14.18 12.45 5.65
C TYR A 137 15.41 12.20 4.77
N ASP A 138 16.09 11.10 5.03
CA ASP A 138 17.37 10.73 4.38
C ASP A 138 17.17 9.79 3.19
N GLY A 139 16.03 9.08 3.16
CA GLY A 139 15.56 8.30 2.03
C GLY A 139 14.04 8.37 1.94
N ILE A 140 13.53 8.56 0.72
CA ILE A 140 12.10 8.71 0.46
C ILE A 140 11.73 7.82 -0.71
N LEU A 141 10.90 6.80 -0.48
CA LEU A 141 10.40 5.92 -1.49
C LEU A 141 8.90 6.16 -1.69
N PHE A 142 8.50 6.65 -2.84
CA PHE A 142 7.10 6.77 -3.20
C PHE A 142 6.58 5.43 -3.73
N LEU A 143 5.39 4.99 -3.31
CA LEU A 143 4.79 3.76 -3.84
C LEU A 143 4.25 3.92 -5.27
N SER A 144 4.41 5.10 -5.88
CA SER A 144 4.01 5.41 -7.24
C SER A 144 4.89 6.53 -7.81
N GLU A 145 5.35 6.36 -9.05
CA GLU A 145 6.06 7.41 -9.81
C GLU A 145 5.18 8.63 -10.01
N LYS A 146 3.91 8.43 -10.35
CA LYS A 146 2.94 9.53 -10.51
C LYS A 146 2.77 10.35 -9.24
N LEU A 147 2.69 9.69 -8.08
CA LEU A 147 2.63 10.37 -6.79
C LEU A 147 3.94 11.12 -6.49
N MET A 148 5.09 10.53 -6.80
CA MET A 148 6.40 11.17 -6.68
C MET A 148 6.47 12.43 -7.55
N GLU A 149 6.22 12.32 -8.85
CA GLU A 149 6.27 13.43 -9.80
C GLU A 149 5.31 14.57 -9.40
N ASN A 150 4.08 14.23 -9.00
CA ASN A 150 3.13 15.21 -8.53
C ASN A 150 3.63 15.92 -7.25
N THR A 151 4.24 15.19 -6.33
CA THR A 151 4.83 15.76 -5.10
C THR A 151 5.99 16.69 -5.43
N LEU A 152 6.93 16.26 -6.29
CA LEU A 152 8.08 17.06 -6.70
C LEU A 152 7.64 18.36 -7.38
N ARG A 153 6.69 18.28 -8.31
CA ARG A 153 6.12 19.43 -9.01
C ARG A 153 5.41 20.40 -8.06
N THR A 154 4.52 19.89 -7.18
CA THR A 154 3.69 20.69 -6.30
C THR A 154 4.53 21.40 -5.23
N LEU A 155 5.53 20.73 -4.68
CA LEU A 155 6.46 21.29 -3.69
C LEU A 155 7.66 22.01 -4.32
N LYS A 156 7.76 22.06 -5.65
CA LYS A 156 8.89 22.66 -6.39
C LYS A 156 10.22 22.13 -5.91
N ILE A 157 10.40 20.80 -5.90
CA ILE A 157 11.64 20.12 -5.53
C ILE A 157 12.37 19.79 -6.84
N SER A 158 13.49 20.48 -7.11
CA SER A 158 14.29 20.31 -8.33
C SER A 158 15.79 20.28 -8.06
N ASP A 159 16.21 20.51 -6.82
CA ASP A 159 17.62 20.47 -6.44
C ASP A 159 18.17 19.04 -6.55
N PRO A 160 19.29 18.82 -7.32
CA PRO A 160 19.85 17.50 -7.56
C PRO A 160 20.22 16.74 -6.28
N GLU A 161 20.74 17.42 -5.25
CA GLU A 161 21.09 16.76 -3.99
C GLU A 161 19.86 16.21 -3.26
N ASN A 162 18.75 16.93 -3.32
CA ASN A 162 17.49 16.43 -2.74
C ASN A 162 16.89 15.29 -3.59
N LEU A 163 17.05 15.32 -4.91
CA LEU A 163 16.54 14.28 -5.79
C LEU A 163 17.28 12.94 -5.59
N LYS A 164 18.57 12.95 -5.26
CA LYS A 164 19.35 11.73 -5.01
C LYS A 164 18.74 10.80 -3.95
N LYS A 165 18.02 11.34 -2.99
CA LYS A 165 17.40 10.56 -1.89
C LYS A 165 15.95 10.18 -2.12
N ILE A 166 15.39 10.56 -3.27
CA ILE A 166 13.99 10.32 -3.63
C ILE A 166 13.93 9.31 -4.77
N ASP A 167 13.09 8.30 -4.66
CA ASP A 167 12.86 7.30 -5.70
C ASP A 167 11.41 6.79 -5.63
N ALA A 168 10.97 6.06 -6.64
CA ALA A 168 9.72 5.33 -6.62
C ALA A 168 10.00 3.83 -6.48
N ALA A 169 9.24 3.18 -5.58
CA ALA A 169 9.33 1.76 -5.32
C ALA A 169 7.91 1.20 -5.21
N GLN A 170 7.44 0.57 -6.27
CA GLN A 170 6.10 0.01 -6.29
C GLN A 170 6.01 -1.19 -5.36
N TRP A 171 5.14 -1.10 -4.34
CA TRP A 171 4.95 -2.14 -3.34
C TRP A 171 4.12 -3.28 -3.93
N GLY A 172 4.75 -4.43 -4.17
CA GLY A 172 4.16 -5.58 -4.85
C GLY A 172 3.98 -6.80 -3.96
N PRO A 173 3.14 -7.77 -4.38
CA PRO A 173 2.84 -8.97 -3.61
C PRO A 173 4.00 -9.98 -3.57
N ASP A 174 4.00 -10.82 -2.54
CA ASP A 174 5.00 -11.85 -2.27
C ASP A 174 4.95 -12.97 -3.32
N THR A 175 6.08 -13.20 -4.00
CA THR A 175 6.18 -14.22 -5.05
C THR A 175 6.08 -15.65 -4.55
N GLU A 176 6.63 -15.94 -3.38
CA GLU A 176 6.61 -17.29 -2.79
C GLU A 176 5.23 -17.65 -2.23
N PHE A 177 4.62 -16.71 -1.51
CA PHE A 177 3.30 -16.91 -0.90
C PHE A 177 2.22 -17.15 -1.97
N TYR A 178 2.12 -16.28 -2.95
CA TYR A 178 1.12 -16.42 -4.01
C TYR A 178 1.43 -17.57 -4.98
N GLY A 179 2.69 -17.90 -5.19
CA GLY A 179 3.10 -19.09 -5.94
C GLY A 179 2.53 -20.39 -5.37
N LYS A 180 2.42 -20.50 -4.04
CA LYS A 180 1.78 -21.65 -3.38
C LYS A 180 0.26 -21.67 -3.52
N ILE A 181 -0.36 -20.49 -3.70
CA ILE A 181 -1.83 -20.36 -3.81
C ILE A 181 -2.30 -20.57 -5.25
N ASN A 182 -1.51 -20.19 -6.24
CA ASN A 182 -1.91 -20.16 -7.66
C ASN A 182 -1.94 -21.51 -8.39
N ASN A 183 -1.72 -22.62 -7.70
CA ASN A 183 -1.67 -23.97 -8.31
C ASN A 183 -3.03 -24.57 -8.71
N HIS A 184 -4.08 -23.75 -8.87
CA HIS A 184 -5.42 -24.21 -9.18
C HIS A 184 -6.00 -23.55 -10.44
N GLU A 185 -6.79 -24.33 -11.21
CA GLU A 185 -7.56 -23.82 -12.33
C GLU A 185 -8.53 -22.72 -11.90
N GLN A 186 -8.70 -21.70 -12.75
CA GLN A 186 -9.63 -20.60 -12.49
C GLN A 186 -11.07 -21.08 -12.72
N PRO A 187 -12.00 -20.91 -11.76
CA PRO A 187 -13.40 -21.25 -11.99
C PRO A 187 -13.98 -20.34 -13.07
N GLN A 188 -14.69 -20.93 -14.02
CA GLN A 188 -15.37 -20.20 -15.10
C GLN A 188 -16.74 -19.65 -14.69
N THR A 189 -17.29 -20.12 -13.57
CA THR A 189 -18.59 -19.73 -13.05
C THR A 189 -18.43 -19.22 -11.64
N GLY A 190 -19.11 -18.14 -11.31
CA GLY A 190 -19.03 -17.60 -9.95
C GLY A 190 -19.59 -16.18 -9.85
N TYR A 191 -19.28 -15.55 -8.76
CA TYR A 191 -19.71 -14.21 -8.39
C TYR A 191 -18.61 -13.20 -8.71
N PHE A 192 -18.98 -11.94 -8.77
CA PHE A 192 -18.05 -10.80 -8.66
C PHE A 192 -17.77 -10.51 -7.19
N ILE A 193 -16.60 -9.99 -6.88
CA ILE A 193 -16.21 -9.71 -5.49
C ILE A 193 -15.55 -8.34 -5.36
N SER A 194 -15.85 -7.66 -4.27
CA SER A 194 -15.15 -6.45 -3.86
C SER A 194 -14.81 -6.53 -2.38
N ALA A 195 -13.55 -6.20 -2.01
CA ALA A 195 -13.18 -6.12 -0.61
C ALA A 195 -12.33 -4.90 -0.31
N GLY A 196 -12.44 -4.39 0.93
CA GLY A 196 -11.66 -3.28 1.46
C GLY A 196 -12.49 -2.26 2.23
N HIS A 197 -11.79 -1.30 2.86
CA HIS A 197 -12.44 -0.30 3.71
C HIS A 197 -12.04 1.14 3.35
N THR A 198 -10.85 1.34 2.75
CA THR A 198 -10.36 2.69 2.48
C THR A 198 -10.86 3.20 1.15
N ALA A 199 -11.61 4.30 1.17
CA ALA A 199 -12.12 4.99 -0.01
C ALA A 199 -12.86 4.06 -0.99
N ARG A 200 -13.66 3.11 -0.50
CA ARG A 200 -14.51 2.26 -1.35
C ARG A 200 -15.82 2.96 -1.68
N ASP A 201 -16.23 2.87 -2.95
CA ASP A 201 -17.51 3.38 -3.47
C ASP A 201 -18.49 2.23 -3.70
N TYR A 202 -18.88 1.62 -2.58
CA TYR A 202 -19.82 0.50 -2.63
C TYR A 202 -21.21 0.92 -3.07
N GLU A 203 -21.60 2.17 -2.81
CA GLU A 203 -22.90 2.72 -3.22
C GLU A 203 -23.05 2.70 -4.75
N THR A 204 -22.06 3.25 -5.47
CA THR A 204 -22.05 3.22 -6.96
C THR A 204 -22.04 1.78 -7.48
N LEU A 205 -21.27 0.89 -6.84
CA LEU A 205 -21.21 -0.52 -7.25
C LEU A 205 -22.54 -1.24 -7.04
N ILE A 206 -23.23 -1.01 -5.91
CA ILE A 206 -24.54 -1.59 -5.62
C ILE A 206 -25.59 -1.11 -6.62
N GLU A 207 -25.60 0.18 -6.97
CA GLU A 207 -26.51 0.72 -7.98
C GLU A 207 -26.27 0.10 -9.37
N ALA A 208 -25.03 -0.20 -9.72
CA ALA A 208 -24.72 -0.94 -10.95
C ALA A 208 -25.29 -2.37 -10.92
N PHE A 209 -25.11 -3.07 -9.79
CA PHE A 209 -25.61 -4.44 -9.63
C PHE A 209 -27.13 -4.54 -9.49
N ARG A 210 -27.82 -3.44 -9.17
CA ARG A 210 -29.29 -3.34 -9.27
C ARG A 210 -29.80 -3.52 -10.72
N LYS A 211 -28.96 -3.19 -11.71
CA LYS A 211 -29.25 -3.32 -13.15
C LYS A 211 -28.73 -4.64 -13.75
N LEU A 212 -28.19 -5.55 -12.93
CA LEU A 212 -27.52 -6.78 -13.34
C LEU A 212 -28.08 -7.99 -12.58
N ASP A 213 -28.03 -9.16 -13.21
CA ASP A 213 -28.49 -10.42 -12.59
C ASP A 213 -27.30 -11.25 -12.00
N TYR A 214 -26.09 -10.73 -12.06
CA TYR A 214 -24.90 -11.45 -11.56
C TYR A 214 -24.73 -11.31 -10.05
N PRO A 215 -24.28 -12.37 -9.34
CA PRO A 215 -24.01 -12.27 -7.92
C PRO A 215 -22.79 -11.38 -7.60
N LEU A 216 -22.93 -10.52 -6.59
CA LEU A 216 -21.87 -9.72 -6.02
C LEU A 216 -21.66 -10.03 -4.53
N LYS A 217 -20.42 -10.27 -4.14
CA LYS A 217 -20.02 -10.35 -2.72
C LYS A 217 -19.18 -9.13 -2.33
N ILE A 218 -19.57 -8.42 -1.28
CA ILE A 218 -18.84 -7.30 -0.71
C ILE A 218 -18.33 -7.68 0.66
N PHE A 219 -17.01 -7.56 0.88
CA PHE A 219 -16.36 -7.69 2.19
C PHE A 219 -15.83 -6.33 2.63
N CYS A 220 -16.36 -5.81 3.72
CA CYS A 220 -16.03 -4.49 4.22
C CYS A 220 -15.85 -4.49 5.74
N THR A 221 -15.64 -3.33 6.34
CA THR A 221 -15.68 -3.18 7.81
C THR A 221 -16.97 -2.48 8.20
N PRO A 222 -17.42 -2.57 9.48
CA PRO A 222 -18.59 -1.83 9.94
C PRO A 222 -18.54 -0.32 9.66
N LYS A 223 -17.33 0.26 9.62
CA LYS A 223 -17.10 1.69 9.33
C LYS A 223 -17.19 2.04 7.84
N SER A 224 -17.14 1.05 6.97
CA SER A 224 -17.20 1.22 5.51
C SER A 224 -18.40 0.54 4.87
N LEU A 225 -19.39 0.18 5.69
CA LEU A 225 -20.70 -0.24 5.21
C LEU A 225 -21.29 0.82 4.27
N PRO A 226 -21.87 0.42 3.13
CA PRO A 226 -22.53 1.34 2.24
C PRO A 226 -23.76 1.97 2.93
N ASN A 227 -23.96 3.24 2.67
CA ASN A 227 -25.12 3.98 3.20
C ASN A 227 -26.31 3.81 2.25
N THR A 228 -26.83 2.57 2.14
CA THR A 228 -28.04 2.27 1.39
C THR A 228 -28.88 1.26 2.15
N ALA A 229 -30.18 1.54 2.26
CA ALA A 229 -31.13 0.68 2.97
C ALA A 229 -31.67 -0.47 2.10
N ASP A 230 -31.61 -0.30 0.76
CA ASP A 230 -32.16 -1.24 -0.20
C ASP A 230 -31.04 -1.96 -0.96
N ILE A 231 -30.71 -3.17 -0.51
CA ILE A 231 -29.69 -4.02 -1.12
C ILE A 231 -30.38 -4.98 -2.11
N PRO A 232 -29.96 -5.01 -3.39
CA PRO A 232 -30.51 -5.95 -4.37
C PRO A 232 -30.29 -7.41 -3.96
N PRO A 233 -31.18 -8.33 -4.30
CA PRO A 233 -31.12 -9.74 -3.86
C PRO A 233 -29.87 -10.48 -4.36
N ASN A 234 -29.24 -10.02 -5.44
CA ASN A 234 -27.99 -10.55 -5.99
C ASN A 234 -26.72 -9.98 -5.32
N VAL A 235 -26.85 -9.08 -4.34
CA VAL A 235 -25.72 -8.48 -3.60
C VAL A 235 -25.70 -8.98 -2.17
N SER A 236 -24.59 -9.53 -1.73
CA SER A 236 -24.34 -9.92 -0.34
C SER A 236 -23.23 -9.08 0.27
N ILE A 237 -23.42 -8.62 1.50
CA ILE A 237 -22.46 -7.79 2.22
C ILE A 237 -22.06 -8.50 3.51
N ASN A 238 -20.75 -8.70 3.70
CA ASN A 238 -20.19 -9.20 4.94
C ASN A 238 -19.30 -8.09 5.56
N SER A 239 -19.62 -7.67 6.79
CA SER A 239 -18.83 -6.70 7.56
C SER A 239 -18.12 -7.32 8.77
N GLU A 240 -18.21 -8.63 8.94
CA GLU A 240 -17.47 -9.36 9.95
C GLU A 240 -16.01 -9.55 9.53
N PHE A 241 -15.15 -9.72 10.53
CA PHE A 241 -13.74 -10.01 10.27
C PHE A 241 -13.60 -11.41 9.68
N ILE A 242 -12.90 -11.50 8.55
CA ILE A 242 -12.44 -12.77 7.98
C ILE A 242 -10.91 -12.77 7.88
N PRO A 243 -10.24 -13.90 8.14
CA PRO A 243 -8.80 -14.03 7.94
C PRO A 243 -8.42 -13.75 6.47
N TYR A 244 -7.26 -13.12 6.27
CA TYR A 244 -6.81 -12.76 4.92
C TYR A 244 -6.72 -13.97 3.97
N PHE A 245 -6.21 -15.08 4.46
CA PHE A 245 -6.13 -16.32 3.68
C PHE A 245 -7.50 -16.82 3.21
N GLU A 246 -8.54 -16.66 4.02
CA GLU A 246 -9.91 -17.00 3.66
C GLU A 246 -10.45 -16.05 2.58
N LEU A 247 -10.18 -14.74 2.68
CA LEU A 247 -10.52 -13.77 1.63
C LEU A 247 -9.88 -14.14 0.28
N LEU A 248 -8.64 -14.63 0.29
CA LEU A 248 -7.97 -15.06 -0.94
C LEU A 248 -8.69 -16.25 -1.61
N ASN A 249 -9.30 -17.15 -0.84
CA ASN A 249 -10.14 -18.21 -1.42
C ASN A 249 -11.40 -17.65 -2.10
N TYR A 250 -12.07 -16.68 -1.48
CA TYR A 250 -13.16 -15.97 -2.14
C TYR A 250 -12.72 -15.26 -3.43
N TYR A 251 -11.56 -14.65 -3.43
CA TYR A 251 -11.00 -14.05 -4.65
C TYR A 251 -10.73 -15.08 -5.74
N LYS A 252 -10.15 -16.22 -5.40
CA LYS A 252 -9.89 -17.32 -6.36
C LYS A 252 -11.16 -17.83 -7.01
N ASP A 253 -12.23 -17.98 -6.24
CA ASP A 253 -13.50 -18.49 -6.72
C ASP A 253 -14.34 -17.43 -7.46
N SER A 254 -13.92 -16.17 -7.47
CA SER A 254 -14.63 -15.10 -8.15
C SER A 254 -14.35 -15.05 -9.65
N ARG A 255 -15.25 -14.46 -10.42
CA ARG A 255 -15.04 -14.13 -11.85
C ARG A 255 -14.03 -13.00 -12.01
N ALA A 256 -14.16 -11.98 -11.20
CA ALA A 256 -13.29 -10.81 -11.20
C ALA A 256 -13.30 -10.12 -9.83
N ILE A 257 -12.22 -9.38 -9.53
CA ILE A 257 -12.12 -8.54 -8.35
C ILE A 257 -12.46 -7.10 -8.75
N LEU A 258 -13.45 -6.52 -8.07
CA LEU A 258 -13.94 -5.16 -8.33
C LEU A 258 -13.36 -4.19 -7.31
N ILE A 259 -12.80 -3.08 -7.78
CA ILE A 259 -12.15 -2.08 -6.93
C ILE A 259 -12.83 -0.71 -7.14
N PRO A 260 -14.03 -0.50 -6.58
CA PRO A 260 -14.72 0.78 -6.65
C PRO A 260 -14.05 1.76 -5.68
N LEU A 261 -13.65 2.93 -6.17
CA LEU A 261 -12.99 3.95 -5.36
C LEU A 261 -13.76 5.27 -5.38
N LYS A 262 -13.96 5.83 -4.17
CA LYS A 262 -14.36 7.23 -3.98
C LYS A 262 -13.25 7.93 -3.20
N TYR A 263 -12.74 9.00 -3.76
CA TYR A 263 -11.74 9.83 -3.08
C TYR A 263 -11.94 11.28 -3.45
N PRO A 264 -11.67 12.21 -2.52
CA PRO A 264 -11.65 13.64 -2.86
C PRO A 264 -10.54 13.91 -3.88
N GLU A 265 -10.80 14.72 -4.89
CA GLU A 265 -9.85 15.06 -5.97
C GLU A 265 -8.48 15.53 -5.49
N ARG A 266 -8.43 16.08 -4.25
CA ARG A 266 -7.18 16.59 -3.64
C ARG A 266 -6.45 15.59 -2.76
N LEU A 267 -6.99 14.38 -2.57
CA LEU A 267 -6.43 13.36 -1.68
C LEU A 267 -6.14 12.06 -2.42
N GLU A 268 -5.85 12.16 -3.71
CA GLU A 268 -5.48 11.02 -4.53
C GLU A 268 -4.14 10.45 -4.06
N GLY A 269 -4.18 9.22 -3.57
CA GLY A 269 -3.02 8.43 -3.18
C GLY A 269 -3.14 7.03 -3.79
N CYS A 270 -2.37 6.09 -3.30
CA CYS A 270 -2.35 4.73 -3.82
C CYS A 270 -3.52 3.87 -3.30
N GLN A 271 -4.74 4.44 -3.17
CA GLN A 271 -5.94 3.70 -2.79
C GLN A 271 -6.22 2.58 -3.81
N GLY A 272 -6.61 1.41 -3.33
CA GLY A 272 -6.86 0.23 -4.16
C GLY A 272 -5.63 -0.63 -4.44
N MET A 273 -4.41 -0.16 -4.12
CA MET A 273 -3.17 -0.89 -4.40
C MET A 273 -3.13 -2.29 -3.75
N THR A 274 -3.61 -2.46 -2.52
CA THR A 274 -3.64 -3.77 -1.85
C THR A 274 -4.50 -4.76 -2.63
N SER A 275 -5.70 -4.34 -3.07
CA SER A 275 -6.56 -5.21 -3.88
C SER A 275 -5.97 -5.47 -5.28
N LEU A 276 -5.24 -4.51 -5.86
CA LEU A 276 -4.50 -4.74 -7.11
C LEU A 276 -3.37 -5.76 -6.95
N GLN A 277 -2.74 -5.83 -5.77
CA GLN A 277 -1.77 -6.89 -5.45
C GLN A 277 -2.43 -8.26 -5.56
N ASP A 278 -3.59 -8.43 -4.93
CA ASP A 278 -4.35 -9.68 -4.99
C ASP A 278 -4.78 -10.02 -6.43
N VAL A 279 -5.26 -9.03 -7.18
CA VAL A 279 -5.65 -9.16 -8.59
C VAL A 279 -4.52 -9.76 -9.42
N VAL A 280 -3.35 -9.10 -9.42
CA VAL A 280 -2.26 -9.53 -10.30
C VAL A 280 -1.65 -10.85 -9.83
N ALA A 281 -1.50 -11.04 -8.52
CA ALA A 281 -0.88 -12.24 -7.96
C ALA A 281 -1.77 -13.49 -8.09
N LEU A 282 -3.10 -13.33 -8.08
CA LEU A 282 -4.05 -14.43 -8.29
C LEU A 282 -4.42 -14.62 -9.77
N GLY A 283 -3.93 -13.77 -10.67
CA GLY A 283 -4.26 -13.84 -12.09
C GLY A 283 -5.72 -13.59 -12.37
N LYS A 284 -6.37 -12.70 -11.62
CA LYS A 284 -7.78 -12.36 -11.80
C LYS A 284 -7.95 -11.13 -12.71
N PRO A 285 -8.96 -11.11 -13.58
CA PRO A 285 -9.38 -9.87 -14.20
C PRO A 285 -9.93 -8.91 -13.14
N THR A 286 -9.84 -7.61 -13.41
CA THR A 286 -10.37 -6.58 -12.51
C THR A 286 -11.18 -5.54 -13.24
N ILE A 287 -12.14 -4.94 -12.53
CA ILE A 287 -12.72 -3.65 -12.90
C ILE A 287 -12.36 -2.68 -11.77
N ILE A 288 -11.74 -1.57 -12.11
CA ILE A 288 -11.24 -0.62 -11.12
C ILE A 288 -11.64 0.81 -11.48
N THR A 289 -12.02 1.59 -10.48
CA THR A 289 -12.16 3.05 -10.68
C THR A 289 -10.79 3.66 -10.99
N LYS A 290 -10.74 4.46 -12.05
CA LYS A 290 -9.52 5.14 -12.50
C LYS A 290 -8.88 5.94 -11.36
N ASN A 291 -7.66 5.59 -11.00
CA ASN A 291 -6.87 6.29 -9.99
C ASN A 291 -5.59 6.86 -10.62
N PRO A 292 -5.50 8.20 -10.79
CA PRO A 292 -4.34 8.82 -11.44
C PRO A 292 -3.04 8.74 -10.63
N SER A 293 -3.12 8.35 -9.35
CA SER A 293 -1.94 8.20 -8.49
C SER A 293 -1.31 6.81 -8.52
N ILE A 294 -1.92 5.83 -9.19
CA ILE A 294 -1.37 4.47 -9.35
C ILE A 294 -0.70 4.35 -10.73
N ASN A 295 0.54 3.86 -10.78
CA ASN A 295 1.24 3.63 -12.06
C ASN A 295 0.69 2.44 -12.81
N LEU A 296 0.22 1.41 -12.10
CA LEU A 296 -0.29 0.19 -12.68
C LEU A 296 -1.70 0.44 -13.23
N ASP A 297 -1.78 0.69 -14.52
CA ASP A 297 -3.00 0.93 -15.27
C ASP A 297 -3.52 -0.41 -15.78
N ALA A 298 -4.64 -0.89 -15.20
CA ALA A 298 -5.19 -2.21 -15.49
C ALA A 298 -5.59 -2.37 -16.98
N GLU A 299 -6.10 -1.32 -17.58
CA GLU A 299 -6.53 -1.32 -18.97
C GLU A 299 -5.34 -1.28 -19.94
N LYS A 300 -4.40 -0.36 -19.71
CA LYS A 300 -3.17 -0.24 -20.50
C LYS A 300 -2.32 -1.51 -20.45
N GLU A 301 -2.23 -2.15 -19.28
CA GLU A 301 -1.51 -3.40 -19.07
C GLU A 301 -2.33 -4.63 -19.53
N GLY A 302 -3.61 -4.47 -19.86
CA GLY A 302 -4.45 -5.50 -20.46
C GLY A 302 -4.97 -6.55 -19.48
N PHE A 303 -4.99 -6.27 -18.16
CA PHE A 303 -5.52 -7.21 -17.16
C PHE A 303 -6.84 -6.77 -16.51
N GLY A 304 -7.43 -5.65 -16.97
CA GLY A 304 -8.68 -5.16 -16.40
C GLY A 304 -9.32 -4.06 -17.23
N ILE A 305 -10.44 -3.56 -16.72
CA ILE A 305 -11.23 -2.46 -17.29
C ILE A 305 -11.22 -1.32 -16.29
N THR A 306 -11.03 -0.09 -16.76
CA THR A 306 -11.12 1.11 -15.93
C THR A 306 -12.47 1.80 -16.09
N VAL A 307 -13.05 2.26 -14.98
CA VAL A 307 -14.33 2.96 -14.93
C VAL A 307 -14.14 4.31 -14.23
N ASP A 308 -14.81 5.34 -14.68
CA ASP A 308 -14.74 6.63 -14.04
C ASP A 308 -15.47 6.63 -12.67
N LYS A 309 -15.07 7.54 -11.79
CA LYS A 309 -15.65 7.66 -10.44
C LYS A 309 -17.14 7.97 -10.50
N GLY A 310 -17.95 7.17 -9.81
CA GLY A 310 -19.40 7.34 -9.75
C GLY A 310 -20.16 6.94 -11.02
N ASP A 311 -19.49 6.34 -12.01
CA ASP A 311 -20.09 5.94 -13.29
C ASP A 311 -20.78 4.56 -13.17
N VAL A 312 -22.05 4.57 -12.79
CA VAL A 312 -22.89 3.35 -12.66
C VAL A 312 -23.00 2.61 -13.99
N ASP A 313 -23.20 3.30 -15.11
CA ASP A 313 -23.40 2.65 -16.42
C ASP A 313 -22.10 2.06 -16.95
N GLY A 314 -20.96 2.72 -16.68
CA GLY A 314 -19.63 2.16 -16.95
C GLY A 314 -19.37 0.85 -16.18
N TRP A 315 -19.76 0.78 -14.91
CA TRP A 315 -19.71 -0.46 -14.12
C TRP A 315 -20.58 -1.56 -14.73
N VAL A 316 -21.82 -1.23 -15.13
CA VAL A 316 -22.74 -2.20 -15.80
C VAL A 316 -22.13 -2.74 -17.09
N ALA A 317 -21.59 -1.87 -17.93
CA ALA A 317 -20.95 -2.26 -19.18
C ALA A 317 -19.72 -3.17 -18.94
N ALA A 318 -18.84 -2.79 -18.03
CA ALA A 318 -17.62 -3.54 -17.71
C ALA A 318 -17.92 -4.93 -17.12
N VAL A 319 -18.90 -5.02 -16.19
CA VAL A 319 -19.35 -6.30 -15.63
C VAL A 319 -19.93 -7.21 -16.71
N ASN A 320 -20.75 -6.68 -17.62
CA ASN A 320 -21.32 -7.45 -18.73
C ASN A 320 -20.24 -8.01 -19.68
N ILE A 321 -19.17 -7.27 -19.95
CA ILE A 321 -18.03 -7.75 -20.75
C ILE A 321 -17.42 -8.99 -20.08
N LEU A 322 -17.03 -8.89 -18.80
CA LEU A 322 -16.36 -9.99 -18.09
C LEU A 322 -17.33 -11.17 -17.80
N ALA A 323 -18.64 -10.93 -17.71
CA ALA A 323 -19.61 -11.96 -17.47
C ALA A 323 -19.93 -12.80 -18.72
N LYS A 324 -19.93 -12.18 -19.91
CA LYS A 324 -20.35 -12.81 -21.16
C LYS A 324 -19.18 -13.39 -21.95
N ASP A 325 -17.97 -12.84 -21.79
CA ASP A 325 -16.79 -13.22 -22.54
C ASP A 325 -15.73 -13.88 -21.64
N THR A 326 -15.77 -15.21 -21.62
CA THR A 326 -14.83 -16.03 -20.85
C THR A 326 -13.41 -15.94 -21.41
N GLU A 327 -13.25 -15.77 -22.73
CA GLU A 327 -11.94 -15.70 -23.39
C GLU A 327 -11.23 -14.40 -23.00
N ILE A 328 -11.92 -13.27 -23.03
CA ILE A 328 -11.39 -11.99 -22.55
C ILE A 328 -10.96 -12.10 -21.07
N SER A 329 -11.82 -12.69 -20.22
CA SER A 329 -11.50 -12.87 -18.80
C SER A 329 -10.25 -13.72 -18.57
N GLN A 330 -10.10 -14.82 -19.31
CA GLN A 330 -8.90 -15.67 -19.25
C GLN A 330 -7.64 -14.94 -19.76
N LYS A 331 -7.75 -14.18 -20.85
CA LYS A 331 -6.65 -13.38 -21.39
C LYS A 331 -6.20 -12.32 -20.37
N MET A 332 -7.14 -11.63 -19.73
CA MET A 332 -6.85 -10.65 -18.68
C MET A 332 -6.17 -11.31 -17.47
N GLY A 333 -6.63 -12.48 -17.05
CA GLY A 333 -6.01 -13.22 -15.95
C GLY A 333 -4.56 -13.63 -16.24
N LYS A 334 -4.26 -14.11 -17.45
CA LYS A 334 -2.90 -14.42 -17.90
C LYS A 334 -2.01 -13.17 -17.89
N GLN A 335 -2.56 -12.06 -18.37
CA GLN A 335 -1.84 -10.78 -18.40
C GLN A 335 -1.59 -10.24 -16.99
N ALA A 336 -2.53 -10.43 -16.05
CA ALA A 336 -2.33 -10.10 -14.64
C ALA A 336 -1.13 -10.83 -14.04
N LEU A 337 -1.01 -12.16 -14.25
CA LEU A 337 0.14 -12.96 -13.80
C LEU A 337 1.46 -12.50 -14.46
N ARG A 338 1.43 -12.11 -15.72
CA ARG A 338 2.61 -11.55 -16.39
C ARG A 338 3.07 -10.23 -15.74
N VAL A 339 2.14 -9.32 -15.48
CA VAL A 339 2.41 -8.05 -14.78
C VAL A 339 2.97 -8.32 -13.37
N TYR A 340 2.41 -9.29 -12.67
CA TYR A 340 2.93 -9.73 -11.37
C TYR A 340 4.40 -10.16 -11.45
N GLY A 341 4.72 -11.06 -12.36
CA GLY A 341 6.09 -11.58 -12.50
C GLY A 341 7.10 -10.52 -12.93
N GLU A 342 6.72 -9.65 -13.89
CA GLU A 342 7.66 -8.74 -14.54
C GLU A 342 7.75 -7.35 -13.90
N LYS A 343 6.66 -6.85 -13.29
CA LYS A 343 6.55 -5.42 -12.93
C LYS A 343 6.09 -5.15 -11.50
N PHE A 344 5.43 -6.09 -10.84
CA PHE A 344 4.70 -5.79 -9.62
C PHE A 344 4.78 -6.92 -8.59
N ASN A 345 5.93 -7.05 -7.92
CA ASN A 345 6.16 -8.06 -6.89
C ASN A 345 7.09 -7.56 -5.79
N SER A 346 7.18 -8.34 -4.71
CA SER A 346 7.95 -7.98 -3.51
C SER A 346 9.46 -7.91 -3.75
N GLU A 347 9.99 -8.67 -4.73
CA GLU A 347 11.42 -8.66 -5.07
C GLU A 347 11.82 -7.32 -5.70
N LEU A 348 11.03 -6.81 -6.64
CA LEU A 348 11.27 -5.51 -7.27
C LEU A 348 11.17 -4.35 -6.26
N PHE A 349 10.23 -4.46 -5.31
CA PHE A 349 10.16 -3.51 -4.20
C PHE A 349 11.43 -3.57 -3.33
N ALA A 350 11.87 -4.78 -2.97
CA ALA A 350 13.06 -4.98 -2.17
C ALA A 350 14.34 -4.48 -2.86
N ASP A 351 14.46 -4.61 -4.19
CA ASP A 351 15.56 -4.03 -4.96
C ASP A 351 15.66 -2.51 -4.79
N LYS A 352 14.54 -1.82 -4.86
CA LYS A 352 14.48 -0.37 -4.67
C LYS A 352 14.77 0.02 -3.21
N LEU A 353 14.22 -0.74 -2.26
CA LEU A 353 14.47 -0.54 -0.83
C LEU A 353 15.95 -0.72 -0.49
N GLU A 354 16.57 -1.79 -0.97
CA GLU A 354 17.99 -2.07 -0.76
C GLU A 354 18.87 -0.95 -1.33
N LYS A 355 18.61 -0.51 -2.56
CA LYS A 355 19.33 0.62 -3.17
C LYS A 355 19.20 1.91 -2.34
N ALA A 356 18.02 2.17 -1.77
CA ALA A 356 17.82 3.33 -0.90
C ALA A 356 18.61 3.19 0.41
N VAL A 357 18.64 2.01 1.02
CA VAL A 357 19.45 1.72 2.23
C VAL A 357 20.92 1.91 1.93
N MET A 358 21.43 1.37 0.82
CA MET A 358 22.86 1.50 0.47
C MET A 358 23.25 2.95 0.20
N ARG A 359 22.43 3.75 -0.47
CA ARG A 359 22.66 5.21 -0.65
C ARG A 359 22.80 5.94 0.71
N ILE A 360 21.96 5.57 1.69
CA ILE A 360 22.06 6.12 3.03
C ILE A 360 23.37 5.67 3.70
N CYS A 361 23.77 4.42 3.55
CA CYS A 361 25.03 3.89 4.08
C CYS A 361 26.23 4.67 3.53
N ASP A 362 26.27 4.92 2.23
CA ASP A 362 27.33 5.71 1.59
C ASP A 362 27.37 7.14 2.12
N THR A 363 26.22 7.79 2.26
CA THR A 363 26.10 9.17 2.74
C THR A 363 26.57 9.30 4.20
N TYR A 364 26.23 8.33 5.05
CA TYR A 364 26.52 8.34 6.50
C TYR A 364 27.75 7.51 6.87
N LYS A 365 28.45 6.92 5.88
CA LYS A 365 29.62 6.03 6.07
C LYS A 365 29.33 4.86 7.01
N ILE A 366 28.14 4.26 6.89
CA ILE A 366 27.70 3.10 7.66
C ILE A 366 28.30 1.83 7.05
N GLY A 367 28.91 0.97 7.89
CA GLY A 367 29.49 -0.30 7.43
C GLY A 367 30.93 -0.22 6.88
N TRP A 368 31.53 0.95 6.81
CA TRP A 368 32.90 1.20 6.30
C TRP A 368 34.01 0.94 7.35
N LYS A 369 33.73 0.19 8.43
CA LYS A 369 34.72 -0.23 9.41
C LYS A 369 35.05 -1.70 9.29
#